data_30128909d7a0664b421f83a039df2dc3
#
_entry.id   30128909d7a0664b421f83a039df2dc3
#
_cell.length_a   1.000
_cell.length_b   1.000
_cell.length_c   1.000
_cell.angle_alpha   90.00
_cell.angle_beta   90.00
_cell.angle_gamma   90.00
#
_symmetry.space_group_name_H-M   'P 1'
#
loop_
_entity.id
_entity.type
_entity.pdbx_description
1 polymer ?
#
loop_
_entity_poly.entity_id
_entity_poly.type
_entity_poly.pdbx_seq_one_letter_code
_entity_poly.pdbx_strand_id
1 'polypeptide(L)'
;MGFSEFRGNERIVEALQGAFRSGRVPHAVLFTGPKGVGKYTLARMFAQAANCERLNDDFCGECATCLAIAPLAVPQPLIEQGLTERGESADAATVERIPLILQSHPDVWALVPDPVRLKSPVVRPVLRIGQLRAVQRAAYFQPMGRRRVFILDSAETMRWDVASVFLKILEEPPGNATLILTAVSPFALLPTIISRCMQFHLAPLPQTEVENVLKTHSNRKPAELKMAAQLSEGSPGVAMEMNVEEVVERRRTAFRIMERAARAQGFSQLFADTAALGKDRESSSEEIVGIFYGLLSDLLELTSGMKSPLLRNPNLARELEGLAKSVDSGWVFRAIEAVDEVASGARRNLNRQLGLDAMAASLCASETKSTASRR
;
A
#
# COMPACT_ATOMS: atom_id res chain seq x y z
N MET A 1 6.13 13.41 22.68
CA MET A 1 6.23 12.83 21.33
C MET A 1 7.38 11.85 21.34
N GLY A 2 7.34 10.81 20.50
CA GLY A 2 8.38 9.80 20.45
C GLY A 2 7.87 8.54 19.76
N PHE A 3 8.67 7.49 19.70
CA PHE A 3 8.26 6.17 19.18
C PHE A 3 7.06 5.57 19.93
N SER A 4 6.79 6.01 21.17
CA SER A 4 5.60 5.60 21.93
C SER A 4 4.24 5.97 21.27
N GLU A 5 4.25 6.91 20.32
CA GLU A 5 3.07 7.26 19.52
C GLU A 5 2.83 6.28 18.35
N PHE A 6 3.84 5.48 17.98
CA PHE A 6 3.67 4.45 16.97
C PHE A 6 2.95 3.25 17.59
N ARG A 7 1.76 2.95 17.09
CA ARG A 7 0.92 1.88 17.63
C ARG A 7 1.20 0.56 16.95
N GLY A 8 1.33 -0.49 17.78
CA GLY A 8 1.66 -1.84 17.35
C GLY A 8 3.11 -2.00 16.87
N ASN A 9 3.47 -3.23 16.55
CA ASN A 9 4.83 -3.57 16.09
C ASN A 9 5.94 -3.16 17.09
N GLU A 10 5.67 -3.25 18.40
CA GLU A 10 6.53 -2.78 19.50
C GLU A 10 7.94 -3.38 19.41
N ARG A 11 8.07 -4.66 19.03
CA ARG A 11 9.37 -5.33 18.85
C ARG A 11 10.24 -4.67 17.80
N ILE A 12 9.62 -4.10 16.75
CA ILE A 12 10.37 -3.37 15.72
C ILE A 12 10.86 -2.05 16.28
N VAL A 13 10.02 -1.33 17.00
CA VAL A 13 10.37 -0.08 17.67
C VAL A 13 11.51 -0.31 18.66
N GLU A 14 11.42 -1.32 19.52
CA GLU A 14 12.47 -1.70 20.47
C GLU A 14 13.80 -2.03 19.79
N ALA A 15 13.76 -2.76 18.66
CA ALA A 15 14.96 -3.09 17.90
C ALA A 15 15.62 -1.83 17.31
N LEU A 16 14.84 -0.87 16.79
CA LEU A 16 15.36 0.40 16.29
C LEU A 16 15.96 1.25 17.41
N GLN A 17 15.28 1.37 18.54
CA GLN A 17 15.82 2.05 19.73
C GLN A 17 17.09 1.39 20.23
N GLY A 18 17.15 0.04 20.25
CA GLY A 18 18.34 -0.73 20.58
C GLY A 18 19.51 -0.43 19.66
N ALA A 19 19.28 -0.28 18.36
CA ALA A 19 20.30 0.09 17.38
C ALA A 19 20.86 1.50 17.65
N PHE A 20 20.00 2.46 18.00
CA PHE A 20 20.43 3.81 18.39
C PHE A 20 21.22 3.81 19.69
N ARG A 21 20.76 3.11 20.74
CA ARG A 21 21.46 3.00 22.04
C ARG A 21 22.85 2.38 21.91
N SER A 22 22.98 1.38 21.05
CA SER A 22 24.26 0.70 20.82
C SER A 22 25.20 1.43 19.86
N GLY A 23 24.73 2.53 19.21
CA GLY A 23 25.46 3.22 18.16
C GLY A 23 25.61 2.42 16.85
N ARG A 24 24.95 1.27 16.75
CA ARG A 24 24.99 0.38 15.56
C ARG A 24 23.79 0.62 14.64
N VAL A 25 23.65 1.86 14.21
CA VAL A 25 22.55 2.24 13.32
C VAL A 25 22.77 1.62 11.93
N PRO A 26 21.83 0.83 11.39
CA PRO A 26 22.00 0.16 10.11
C PRO A 26 22.12 1.17 8.97
N HIS A 27 22.95 0.85 7.96
CA HIS A 27 23.09 1.67 6.75
C HIS A 27 21.89 1.53 5.81
N ALA A 28 21.19 0.40 5.83
CA ALA A 28 19.98 0.17 5.04
C ALA A 28 18.94 -0.60 5.84
N VAL A 29 17.69 -0.12 5.79
CA VAL A 29 16.52 -0.70 6.46
C VAL A 29 15.42 -0.90 5.41
N LEU A 30 14.76 -2.05 5.45
CA LEU A 30 13.59 -2.34 4.62
C LEU A 30 12.38 -2.60 5.53
N PHE A 31 11.40 -1.71 5.48
CA PHE A 31 10.11 -1.91 6.09
C PHE A 31 9.15 -2.51 5.06
N THR A 32 8.62 -3.70 5.35
CA THR A 32 7.60 -4.37 4.53
C THR A 32 6.29 -4.49 5.27
N GLY A 33 5.19 -4.70 4.55
CA GLY A 33 3.85 -4.87 5.12
C GLY A 33 2.75 -4.23 4.29
N PRO A 34 1.47 -4.43 4.62
CA PRO A 34 0.35 -3.90 3.86
C PRO A 34 0.40 -2.38 3.64
N LYS A 35 -0.30 -1.89 2.62
CA LYS A 35 -0.50 -0.45 2.40
C LYS A 35 -1.15 0.17 3.65
N GLY A 36 -0.69 1.35 4.06
CA GLY A 36 -1.28 2.08 5.18
C GLY A 36 -1.01 1.55 6.59
N VAL A 37 -0.15 0.51 6.76
CA VAL A 37 0.20 -0.05 8.08
C VAL A 37 1.17 0.82 8.90
N GLY A 38 1.68 1.93 8.32
CA GLY A 38 2.56 2.87 9.01
C GLY A 38 4.04 2.79 8.64
N LYS A 39 4.42 2.10 7.55
CA LYS A 39 5.82 1.98 7.09
C LYS A 39 6.53 3.32 6.93
N TYR A 40 5.91 4.24 6.18
CA TYR A 40 6.45 5.58 5.96
C TYR A 40 6.50 6.40 7.25
N THR A 41 5.49 6.27 8.10
CA THR A 41 5.45 6.91 9.43
C THR A 41 6.64 6.47 10.28
N LEU A 42 6.92 5.17 10.35
CA LEU A 42 8.05 4.63 11.11
C LEU A 42 9.39 5.06 10.51
N ALA A 43 9.51 5.11 9.18
CA ALA A 43 10.70 5.63 8.49
C ALA A 43 10.99 7.09 8.84
N ARG A 44 9.95 7.94 8.86
CA ARG A 44 10.06 9.34 9.29
C ARG A 44 10.44 9.46 10.77
N MET A 45 9.82 8.68 11.64
CA MET A 45 10.15 8.64 13.08
C MET A 45 11.60 8.22 13.30
N PHE A 46 12.08 7.22 12.56
CA PHE A 46 13.49 6.86 12.55
C PHE A 46 14.39 8.04 12.16
N ALA A 47 14.04 8.78 11.11
CA ALA A 47 14.82 9.94 10.68
C ALA A 47 14.87 11.05 11.75
N GLN A 48 13.75 11.25 12.48
CA GLN A 48 13.72 12.17 13.62
C GLN A 48 14.61 11.68 14.77
N ALA A 49 14.54 10.39 15.14
CA ALA A 49 15.35 9.82 16.20
C ALA A 49 16.86 9.85 15.85
N ALA A 50 17.22 9.53 14.61
CA ALA A 50 18.59 9.57 14.12
C ALA A 50 19.24 10.96 14.22
N ASN A 51 18.44 12.02 14.20
CA ASN A 51 18.91 13.42 14.17
C ASN A 51 18.42 14.26 15.37
N CYS A 52 17.70 13.68 16.33
CA CYS A 52 17.20 14.43 17.48
C CYS A 52 18.35 15.03 18.31
N GLU A 53 18.29 16.33 18.57
CA GLU A 53 19.31 17.06 19.33
C GLU A 53 19.30 16.73 20.82
N ARG A 54 18.13 16.32 21.36
CA ARG A 54 17.90 16.13 22.80
C ARG A 54 17.97 14.65 23.25
N LEU A 55 17.57 13.71 22.38
CA LEU A 55 17.48 12.30 22.68
C LEU A 55 18.41 11.50 21.77
N ASN A 56 18.87 10.34 22.22
CA ASN A 56 19.80 9.50 21.47
C ASN A 56 19.13 8.25 20.89
N ASP A 57 18.06 7.75 21.50
CA ASP A 57 17.36 6.51 21.12
C ASP A 57 15.87 6.74 20.79
N ASP A 58 15.44 8.02 20.82
CA ASP A 58 14.08 8.45 20.49
C ASP A 58 14.14 9.89 19.95
N PHE A 59 12.99 10.50 19.70
CA PHE A 59 12.88 11.88 19.26
C PHE A 59 11.92 12.68 20.17
N CYS A 60 12.26 13.94 20.43
CA CYS A 60 11.47 14.77 21.35
C CYS A 60 10.28 15.48 20.68
N GLY A 61 10.27 15.60 19.35
CA GLY A 61 9.24 16.34 18.61
C GLY A 61 9.28 17.86 18.72
N GLU A 62 10.20 18.44 19.50
CA GLU A 62 10.22 19.86 19.87
C GLU A 62 11.54 20.58 19.52
N CYS A 63 12.68 19.88 19.35
CA CYS A 63 13.93 20.51 18.94
C CYS A 63 13.85 20.97 17.47
N ALA A 64 14.75 21.86 17.07
CA ALA A 64 14.75 22.45 15.74
C ALA A 64 14.76 21.40 14.64
N THR A 65 15.57 20.36 14.80
CA THR A 65 15.65 19.24 13.84
C THR A 65 14.35 18.42 13.77
N CYS A 66 13.75 18.07 14.93
CA CYS A 66 12.46 17.34 14.93
C CYS A 66 11.35 18.14 14.26
N LEU A 67 11.27 19.45 14.52
CA LEU A 67 10.29 20.35 13.91
C LEU A 67 10.54 20.50 12.40
N ALA A 68 11.79 20.58 11.97
CA ALA A 68 12.13 20.68 10.55
C ALA A 68 11.77 19.38 9.78
N ILE A 69 11.85 18.19 10.41
CA ILE A 69 11.48 16.90 9.78
C ILE A 69 9.96 16.66 9.81
N ALA A 70 9.25 17.26 10.77
CA ALA A 70 7.80 17.04 10.96
C ALA A 70 6.94 17.23 9.71
N PRO A 71 7.18 18.20 8.79
CA PRO A 71 6.39 18.36 7.57
C PRO A 71 6.35 17.13 6.66
N LEU A 72 7.34 16.23 6.74
CA LEU A 72 7.31 14.96 6.01
C LEU A 72 6.18 14.01 6.47
N ALA A 73 5.49 14.31 7.59
CA ALA A 73 4.32 13.54 8.02
C ALA A 73 3.13 13.69 7.07
N VAL A 74 3.03 14.82 6.39
CA VAL A 74 2.01 15.12 5.38
C VAL A 74 2.73 15.48 4.09
N PRO A 75 3.08 14.51 3.25
CA PRO A 75 3.92 14.75 2.08
C PRO A 75 3.25 15.55 0.97
N GLN A 76 1.91 15.61 0.94
CA GLN A 76 1.14 16.21 -0.15
C GLN A 76 1.52 17.68 -0.46
N PRO A 77 1.64 18.60 0.51
CA PRO A 77 2.05 19.98 0.23
C PRO A 77 3.45 20.06 -0.39
N LEU A 78 4.39 19.22 0.05
CA LEU A 78 5.75 19.17 -0.49
C LEU A 78 5.77 18.59 -1.93
N ILE A 79 4.90 17.62 -2.22
CA ILE A 79 4.71 17.11 -3.58
C ILE A 79 4.19 18.20 -4.50
N GLU A 80 3.17 18.93 -4.09
CA GLU A 80 2.57 20.02 -4.87
C GLU A 80 3.57 21.15 -5.12
N GLN A 81 4.36 21.51 -4.11
CA GLN A 81 5.45 22.47 -4.28
C GLN A 81 6.47 21.98 -5.30
N GLY A 82 6.99 20.76 -5.18
CA GLY A 82 7.98 20.21 -6.10
C GLY A 82 7.45 20.07 -7.55
N LEU A 83 6.16 19.75 -7.72
CA LEU A 83 5.52 19.73 -9.03
C LEU A 83 5.37 21.14 -9.63
N THR A 84 5.05 22.12 -8.81
CA THR A 84 4.95 23.53 -9.22
C THR A 84 6.32 24.08 -9.64
N GLU A 85 7.38 23.80 -8.89
CA GLU A 85 8.75 24.19 -9.21
C GLU A 85 9.25 23.56 -10.53
N ARG A 86 8.79 22.34 -10.83
CA ARG A 86 9.10 21.64 -12.08
C ARG A 86 8.35 22.21 -13.29
N GLY A 87 7.17 22.78 -13.09
CA GLY A 87 6.26 23.29 -14.11
C GLY A 87 5.28 22.24 -14.66
N GLU A 88 4.09 22.69 -15.01
CA GLU A 88 2.95 21.83 -15.41
C GLU A 88 3.16 21.05 -16.72
N SER A 89 4.05 21.50 -17.58
CA SER A 89 4.33 20.91 -18.90
C SER A 89 5.72 20.30 -19.03
N ALA A 90 6.29 19.85 -17.92
CA ALA A 90 7.61 19.25 -17.89
C ALA A 90 7.69 18.02 -18.82
N ASP A 91 8.68 18.00 -19.70
CA ASP A 91 9.03 16.83 -20.51
C ASP A 91 9.82 15.79 -19.70
N ALA A 92 10.03 14.62 -20.27
CA ALA A 92 10.74 13.54 -19.60
C ALA A 92 12.18 13.94 -19.17
N ALA A 93 12.87 14.76 -19.97
CA ALA A 93 14.22 15.23 -19.66
C ALA A 93 14.22 16.19 -18.47
N THR A 94 13.23 17.08 -18.38
CA THR A 94 13.06 18.00 -17.25
C THR A 94 12.72 17.23 -15.98
N VAL A 95 11.86 16.22 -16.06
CA VAL A 95 11.51 15.36 -14.92
C VAL A 95 12.74 14.64 -14.35
N GLU A 96 13.64 14.16 -15.19
CA GLU A 96 14.89 13.52 -14.74
C GLU A 96 15.92 14.54 -14.21
N ARG A 97 15.93 15.76 -14.73
CA ARG A 97 16.83 16.83 -14.30
C ARG A 97 16.39 17.50 -13.01
N ILE A 98 15.08 17.67 -12.81
CA ILE A 98 14.46 18.24 -11.59
C ILE A 98 13.63 17.14 -10.91
N PRO A 99 14.29 16.18 -10.22
CA PRO A 99 13.61 15.07 -9.60
C PRO A 99 12.74 15.55 -8.42
N LEU A 100 11.59 14.92 -8.24
CA LEU A 100 10.72 15.17 -7.07
C LEU A 100 11.36 14.58 -5.82
N ILE A 101 11.89 15.44 -4.96
CA ILE A 101 12.48 15.07 -3.67
C ILE A 101 11.81 15.92 -2.60
N LEU A 102 11.24 15.27 -1.60
CA LEU A 102 10.63 15.93 -0.46
C LEU A 102 11.73 16.19 0.57
N GLN A 103 12.11 17.44 0.72
CA GLN A 103 13.17 17.86 1.61
C GLN A 103 12.68 18.99 2.51
N SER A 104 12.52 18.70 3.80
CA SER A 104 12.20 19.70 4.83
C SER A 104 13.37 19.92 5.80
N HIS A 105 14.38 19.04 5.78
CA HIS A 105 15.63 19.12 6.54
C HIS A 105 16.82 18.80 5.63
N PRO A 106 17.98 19.48 5.76
CA PRO A 106 19.13 19.25 4.87
C PRO A 106 19.60 17.79 4.80
N ASP A 107 19.49 17.07 5.90
CA ASP A 107 19.96 15.68 6.01
C ASP A 107 18.84 14.64 5.89
N VAL A 108 17.58 15.02 5.70
CA VAL A 108 16.46 14.07 5.60
C VAL A 108 15.69 14.31 4.32
N TRP A 109 15.75 13.34 3.43
CA TRP A 109 15.07 13.34 2.15
C TRP A 109 14.06 12.21 2.07
N ALA A 110 12.87 12.49 1.58
CA ALA A 110 11.90 11.46 1.24
C ALA A 110 11.64 11.48 -0.27
N LEU A 111 11.74 10.32 -0.88
CA LEU A 111 11.44 10.05 -2.27
C LEU A 111 10.12 9.28 -2.30
N VAL A 112 9.16 9.84 -3.01
CA VAL A 112 7.88 9.20 -3.28
C VAL A 112 7.78 8.86 -4.77
N PRO A 113 6.96 7.88 -5.16
CA PRO A 113 6.68 7.64 -6.58
C PRO A 113 6.20 8.92 -7.26
N ASP A 114 6.86 9.31 -8.34
CA ASP A 114 6.65 10.58 -9.02
C ASP A 114 5.33 10.56 -9.81
N PRO A 115 4.33 11.39 -9.47
CA PRO A 115 3.03 11.41 -10.11
C PRO A 115 3.02 12.23 -11.40
N VAL A 116 4.02 12.05 -12.27
CA VAL A 116 4.16 12.86 -13.49
C VAL A 116 2.88 12.89 -14.29
N ARG A 117 2.33 14.09 -14.49
CA ARG A 117 1.24 14.36 -15.41
C ARG A 117 1.79 14.47 -16.84
N LEU A 118 2.10 13.35 -17.47
CA LEU A 118 2.38 13.33 -18.90
C LEU A 118 1.07 13.49 -19.67
N LYS A 119 1.12 14.17 -20.83
CA LYS A 119 -0.02 14.42 -21.74
C LYS A 119 -0.70 13.15 -22.30
N SER A 120 -0.27 11.97 -21.93
CA SER A 120 -0.74 10.66 -22.43
C SER A 120 -0.94 9.66 -21.29
N PRO A 121 -1.67 8.53 -21.49
CA PRO A 121 -2.55 7.92 -20.53
C PRO A 121 -1.87 7.69 -19.18
N VAL A 122 -2.67 7.70 -18.12
CA VAL A 122 -2.29 7.59 -16.70
C VAL A 122 -1.07 6.68 -16.51
N VAL A 123 0.11 7.28 -16.43
CA VAL A 123 1.34 6.56 -16.11
C VAL A 123 1.32 6.37 -14.61
N ARG A 124 1.41 5.11 -14.15
CA ARG A 124 1.52 4.82 -12.72
C ARG A 124 2.71 5.58 -12.14
N PRO A 125 2.55 6.21 -10.97
CA PRO A 125 3.68 6.83 -10.26
C PRO A 125 4.78 5.81 -10.02
N VAL A 126 6.04 6.18 -10.30
CA VAL A 126 7.21 5.32 -10.12
C VAL A 126 8.36 6.11 -9.52
N LEU A 127 9.24 5.44 -8.78
CA LEU A 127 10.52 6.03 -8.40
C LEU A 127 11.43 6.11 -9.62
N ARG A 128 11.95 7.31 -9.91
CA ARG A 128 12.68 7.62 -11.13
C ARG A 128 14.19 7.63 -10.92
N ILE A 129 14.93 7.39 -12.00
CA ILE A 129 16.39 7.35 -11.97
C ILE A 129 17.01 8.68 -11.51
N GLY A 130 16.40 9.82 -11.85
CA GLY A 130 16.83 11.15 -11.41
C GLY A 130 16.82 11.30 -9.89
N GLN A 131 15.77 10.78 -9.23
CA GLN A 131 15.65 10.77 -7.76
C GLN A 131 16.80 9.95 -7.12
N LEU A 132 17.07 8.74 -7.64
CA LEU A 132 18.11 7.87 -7.07
C LEU A 132 19.54 8.38 -7.35
N ARG A 133 19.77 8.99 -8.52
CA ARG A 133 21.05 9.67 -8.80
C ARG A 133 21.29 10.87 -7.88
N ALA A 134 20.22 11.59 -7.51
CA ALA A 134 20.33 12.66 -6.53
C ALA A 134 20.70 12.13 -5.14
N VAL A 135 20.05 11.04 -4.68
CA VAL A 135 20.43 10.35 -3.44
C VAL A 135 21.87 9.88 -3.48
N GLN A 136 22.28 9.23 -4.57
CA GLN A 136 23.65 8.73 -4.74
C GLN A 136 24.69 9.84 -4.58
N ARG A 137 24.46 11.00 -5.17
CA ARG A 137 25.36 12.16 -5.03
C ARG A 137 25.34 12.71 -3.60
N ALA A 138 24.14 12.86 -3.01
CA ALA A 138 23.95 13.47 -1.70
C ALA A 138 24.48 12.58 -0.55
N ALA A 139 24.43 11.25 -0.70
CA ALA A 139 24.80 10.32 0.35
C ALA A 139 26.25 10.43 0.82
N TYR A 140 27.16 10.82 -0.08
CA TYR A 140 28.58 10.95 0.25
C TYR A 140 28.97 12.30 0.86
N PHE A 141 28.08 13.28 0.94
CA PHE A 141 28.37 14.53 1.63
C PHE A 141 28.24 14.32 3.16
N GLN A 142 29.07 15.05 3.90
CA GLN A 142 28.96 15.06 5.37
C GLN A 142 27.60 15.59 5.80
N PRO A 143 26.92 14.97 6.78
CA PRO A 143 25.69 15.51 7.33
C PRO A 143 25.96 16.83 8.06
N MET A 144 24.98 17.73 8.05
CA MET A 144 24.98 18.93 8.90
C MET A 144 24.61 18.57 10.35
N GLY A 145 23.73 17.58 10.53
CA GLY A 145 23.36 16.99 11.80
C GLY A 145 24.16 15.72 12.13
N ARG A 146 23.49 14.74 12.69
CA ARG A 146 24.14 13.48 13.11
C ARG A 146 24.23 12.46 11.95
N ARG A 147 23.18 12.40 11.09
CA ARG A 147 23.07 11.35 10.06
C ARG A 147 22.23 11.79 8.86
N ARG A 148 22.67 11.46 7.67
CA ARG A 148 21.82 11.58 6.48
C ARG A 148 20.84 10.41 6.41
N VAL A 149 19.57 10.71 6.21
CA VAL A 149 18.50 9.70 6.08
C VAL A 149 17.77 9.91 4.77
N PHE A 150 17.71 8.86 3.97
CA PHE A 150 16.99 8.83 2.71
C PHE A 150 15.85 7.83 2.82
N ILE A 151 14.62 8.29 2.74
CA ILE A 151 13.41 7.46 2.78
C ILE A 151 12.95 7.26 1.34
N LEU A 152 12.90 6.01 0.88
CA LEU A 152 12.38 5.61 -0.43
C LEU A 152 11.04 4.92 -0.20
N ASP A 153 9.95 5.68 -0.38
CA ASP A 153 8.61 5.13 -0.20
C ASP A 153 8.17 4.33 -1.43
N SER A 154 7.49 3.21 -1.18
CA SER A 154 6.98 2.32 -2.23
C SER A 154 8.08 1.88 -3.22
N ALA A 155 9.16 1.33 -2.65
CA ALA A 155 10.36 0.94 -3.39
C ALA A 155 10.08 -0.12 -4.48
N GLU A 156 8.99 -0.86 -4.39
CA GLU A 156 8.51 -1.77 -5.43
C GLU A 156 8.12 -1.08 -6.73
N THR A 157 7.96 0.23 -6.73
CA THR A 157 7.70 1.03 -7.94
C THR A 157 8.96 1.34 -8.73
N MET A 158 10.14 1.03 -8.19
CA MET A 158 11.40 1.15 -8.92
C MET A 158 11.46 0.15 -10.08
N ARG A 159 11.78 0.65 -11.26
CA ARG A 159 12.12 -0.24 -12.39
C ARG A 159 13.49 -0.88 -12.15
N TRP A 160 13.72 -2.04 -12.75
CA TRP A 160 14.95 -2.80 -12.54
C TRP A 160 16.24 -2.03 -12.94
N ASP A 161 16.17 -1.20 -14.00
CA ASP A 161 17.26 -0.35 -14.47
C ASP A 161 17.60 0.76 -13.45
N VAL A 162 16.59 1.27 -12.76
CA VAL A 162 16.72 2.24 -11.67
C VAL A 162 17.30 1.60 -10.43
N ALA A 163 16.86 0.39 -10.09
CA ALA A 163 17.34 -0.38 -8.95
C ALA A 163 18.85 -0.67 -9.02
N SER A 164 19.42 -0.86 -10.23
CA SER A 164 20.84 -1.12 -10.42
C SER A 164 21.74 0.07 -9.99
N VAL A 165 21.26 1.30 -10.14
CA VAL A 165 21.96 2.51 -9.66
C VAL A 165 21.98 2.54 -8.13
N PHE A 166 20.93 2.05 -7.51
CA PHE A 166 20.78 2.03 -6.05
C PHE A 166 21.66 0.97 -5.38
N LEU A 167 21.95 -0.15 -6.05
CA LEU A 167 22.79 -1.21 -5.53
C LEU A 167 24.20 -0.72 -5.15
N LYS A 168 24.76 0.24 -5.91
CA LYS A 168 26.08 0.80 -5.59
C LYS A 168 26.15 1.44 -4.22
N ILE A 169 25.10 2.16 -3.80
CA ILE A 169 25.04 2.79 -2.47
C ILE A 169 24.85 1.74 -1.39
N LEU A 170 24.10 0.67 -1.68
CA LEU A 170 23.88 -0.41 -0.73
C LEU A 170 25.13 -1.28 -0.52
N GLU A 171 26.00 -1.39 -1.53
CA GLU A 171 27.26 -2.15 -1.46
C GLU A 171 28.36 -1.38 -0.73
N GLU A 172 28.45 -0.08 -1.00
CA GLU A 172 29.48 0.80 -0.40
C GLU A 172 28.78 1.99 0.31
N PRO A 173 28.06 1.72 1.41
CA PRO A 173 27.29 2.74 2.09
C PRO A 173 28.21 3.77 2.77
N PRO A 174 27.94 5.08 2.62
CA PRO A 174 28.64 6.10 3.38
C PRO A 174 28.37 5.93 4.88
N GLY A 175 29.41 6.05 5.72
CA GLY A 175 29.34 5.74 7.15
C GLY A 175 28.29 6.51 7.95
N ASN A 176 27.93 7.71 7.49
CA ASN A 176 26.95 8.60 8.15
C ASN A 176 25.62 8.71 7.41
N ALA A 177 25.30 7.75 6.52
CA ALA A 177 24.02 7.69 5.80
C ALA A 177 23.22 6.46 6.22
N THR A 178 21.89 6.58 6.17
CA THR A 178 20.96 5.47 6.29
C THR A 178 19.91 5.57 5.17
N LEU A 179 19.74 4.46 4.50
CA LEU A 179 18.72 4.28 3.45
C LEU A 179 17.55 3.52 4.04
N ILE A 180 16.35 4.05 3.96
CA ILE A 180 15.13 3.39 4.45
C ILE A 180 14.21 3.16 3.27
N LEU A 181 13.94 1.90 2.97
CA LEU A 181 13.00 1.50 1.93
C LEU A 181 11.69 1.07 2.57
N THR A 182 10.59 1.44 1.96
CA THR A 182 9.28 0.83 2.28
C THR A 182 8.79 0.02 1.08
N ALA A 183 8.17 -1.12 1.31
CA ALA A 183 7.57 -1.94 0.27
C ALA A 183 6.34 -2.70 0.80
N VAL A 184 5.42 -3.05 -0.09
CA VAL A 184 4.25 -3.87 0.29
C VAL A 184 4.69 -5.29 0.63
N SER A 185 5.64 -5.83 -0.12
CA SER A 185 6.18 -7.18 0.06
C SER A 185 7.67 -7.20 -0.30
N PRO A 186 8.50 -7.99 0.40
CA PRO A 186 9.90 -8.16 0.02
C PRO A 186 10.03 -8.78 -1.37
N PHE A 187 9.12 -9.67 -1.77
CA PHE A 187 9.13 -10.33 -3.08
C PHE A 187 8.88 -9.38 -4.27
N ALA A 188 8.46 -8.15 -4.01
CA ALA A 188 8.33 -7.12 -5.03
C ALA A 188 9.65 -6.39 -5.34
N LEU A 189 10.73 -6.70 -4.60
CA LEU A 189 12.06 -6.10 -4.77
C LEU A 189 13.06 -7.13 -5.29
N LEU A 190 14.17 -6.61 -5.85
CA LEU A 190 15.28 -7.48 -6.27
C LEU A 190 15.92 -8.18 -5.06
N PRO A 191 16.22 -9.49 -5.13
CA PRO A 191 16.91 -10.21 -4.05
C PRO A 191 18.23 -9.56 -3.62
N THR A 192 18.91 -8.91 -4.56
CA THR A 192 20.16 -8.18 -4.32
C THR A 192 19.98 -6.93 -3.44
N ILE A 193 18.83 -6.28 -3.46
CA ILE A 193 18.47 -5.19 -2.54
C ILE A 193 18.14 -5.76 -1.18
N ILE A 194 17.29 -6.79 -1.15
CA ILE A 194 16.79 -7.41 0.08
C ILE A 194 17.95 -7.93 0.94
N SER A 195 18.92 -8.59 0.32
CA SER A 195 20.09 -9.17 1.02
C SER A 195 21.00 -8.15 1.70
N ARG A 196 20.92 -6.86 1.35
CA ARG A 196 21.73 -5.76 1.88
C ARG A 196 20.98 -4.87 2.88
N CYS A 197 19.70 -5.15 3.13
CA CYS A 197 18.86 -4.39 4.05
C CYS A 197 18.55 -5.17 5.32
N MET A 198 18.56 -4.51 6.46
CA MET A 198 17.94 -5.03 7.67
C MET A 198 16.43 -4.98 7.47
N GLN A 199 15.78 -6.14 7.53
CA GLN A 199 14.38 -6.29 7.18
C GLN A 199 13.49 -6.28 8.40
N PHE A 200 12.41 -5.52 8.36
CA PHE A 200 11.33 -5.50 9.34
C PHE A 200 9.98 -5.64 8.64
N HIS A 201 9.18 -6.56 9.13
CA HIS A 201 7.83 -6.77 8.61
C HIS A 201 6.80 -6.21 9.58
N LEU A 202 6.09 -5.16 9.16
CA LEU A 202 5.03 -4.55 9.94
C LEU A 202 3.73 -5.36 9.74
N ALA A 203 3.25 -5.92 10.83
CA ALA A 203 1.98 -6.63 10.85
C ALA A 203 0.80 -5.66 10.89
N PRO A 204 -0.36 -6.02 10.31
CA PRO A 204 -1.61 -5.29 10.49
C PRO A 204 -1.97 -5.16 11.98
N LEU A 205 -2.60 -4.04 12.34
CA LEU A 205 -3.06 -3.81 13.70
C LEU A 205 -4.37 -4.55 13.98
N PRO A 206 -4.63 -4.95 15.24
CA PRO A 206 -5.96 -5.34 15.67
C PRO A 206 -6.97 -4.21 15.42
N GLN A 207 -8.22 -4.55 15.09
CA GLN A 207 -9.28 -3.57 14.82
C GLN A 207 -9.40 -2.51 15.93
N THR A 208 -9.30 -2.92 17.19
CA THR A 208 -9.38 -2.03 18.36
C THR A 208 -8.26 -0.97 18.36
N GLU A 209 -7.05 -1.34 17.94
CA GLU A 209 -5.94 -0.39 17.83
C GLU A 209 -6.14 0.57 16.64
N VAL A 210 -6.67 0.11 15.51
CA VAL A 210 -7.06 0.99 14.40
C VAL A 210 -8.13 1.98 14.85
N GLU A 211 -9.15 1.54 15.60
CA GLU A 211 -10.17 2.42 16.17
C GLU A 211 -9.54 3.48 17.09
N ASN A 212 -8.55 3.12 17.91
CA ASN A 212 -7.85 4.06 18.79
C ASN A 212 -7.06 5.10 18.00
N VAL A 213 -6.35 4.69 16.94
CA VAL A 213 -5.65 5.60 16.03
C VAL A 213 -6.64 6.57 15.37
N LEU A 214 -7.76 6.08 14.85
CA LEU A 214 -8.78 6.91 14.21
C LEU A 214 -9.42 7.91 15.17
N LYS A 215 -9.69 7.52 16.43
CA LYS A 215 -10.22 8.43 17.47
C LYS A 215 -9.29 9.61 17.73
N THR A 216 -7.97 9.39 17.63
CA THR A 216 -6.97 10.42 17.89
C THR A 216 -6.74 11.34 16.70
N HIS A 217 -6.85 10.80 15.47
CA HIS A 217 -6.41 11.49 14.25
C HIS A 217 -7.54 11.81 13.25
N SER A 218 -8.80 11.44 13.54
CA SER A 218 -9.92 11.75 12.64
C SER A 218 -11.14 12.26 13.42
N ASN A 219 -11.96 13.07 12.75
CA ASN A 219 -13.22 13.61 13.28
C ASN A 219 -14.44 12.80 12.83
N ARG A 220 -14.29 11.51 12.54
CA ARG A 220 -15.37 10.64 12.07
C ARG A 220 -16.38 10.33 13.17
N LYS A 221 -17.64 10.11 12.78
CA LYS A 221 -18.67 9.64 13.69
C LYS A 221 -18.33 8.22 14.21
N PRO A 222 -18.73 7.85 15.43
CA PRO A 222 -18.37 6.54 16.03
C PRO A 222 -18.73 5.32 15.16
N ALA A 223 -19.89 5.34 14.50
CA ALA A 223 -20.33 4.25 13.63
C ALA A 223 -19.44 4.14 12.36
N GLU A 224 -19.12 5.27 11.74
CA GLU A 224 -18.25 5.35 10.57
C GLU A 224 -16.81 4.94 10.93
N LEU A 225 -16.31 5.40 12.08
CA LEU A 225 -15.00 5.04 12.59
C LEU A 225 -14.85 3.53 12.77
N LYS A 226 -15.86 2.88 13.41
CA LYS A 226 -15.87 1.43 13.59
C LYS A 226 -15.88 0.70 12.26
N MET A 227 -16.69 1.18 11.30
CA MET A 227 -16.76 0.59 9.96
C MET A 227 -15.43 0.77 9.20
N ALA A 228 -14.82 1.96 9.24
CA ALA A 228 -13.51 2.21 8.61
C ALA A 228 -12.42 1.29 9.20
N ALA A 229 -12.37 1.14 10.53
CA ALA A 229 -11.42 0.25 11.20
C ALA A 229 -11.61 -1.21 10.78
N GLN A 230 -12.85 -1.64 10.63
CA GLN A 230 -13.19 -3.00 10.22
C GLN A 230 -12.82 -3.28 8.76
N LEU A 231 -13.13 -2.33 7.85
CA LEU A 231 -12.91 -2.47 6.41
C LEU A 231 -11.45 -2.29 6.00
N SER A 232 -10.61 -1.70 6.85
CA SER A 232 -9.19 -1.40 6.57
C SER A 232 -8.24 -2.58 6.77
N GLU A 233 -8.72 -3.72 7.26
CA GLU A 233 -7.93 -4.93 7.48
C GLU A 233 -6.67 -4.67 8.33
N GLY A 234 -6.79 -3.85 9.38
CA GLY A 234 -5.69 -3.53 10.29
C GLY A 234 -4.71 -2.47 9.79
N SER A 235 -5.07 -1.71 8.75
CA SER A 235 -4.23 -0.65 8.16
C SER A 235 -4.77 0.74 8.52
N PRO A 236 -4.20 1.42 9.54
CA PRO A 236 -4.72 2.73 10.00
C PRO A 236 -4.71 3.80 8.92
N GLY A 237 -3.67 3.84 8.07
CA GLY A 237 -3.58 4.80 6.97
C GLY A 237 -4.69 4.61 5.94
N VAL A 238 -5.00 3.36 5.58
CA VAL A 238 -6.15 3.05 4.70
C VAL A 238 -7.45 3.50 5.37
N ALA A 239 -7.63 3.21 6.67
CA ALA A 239 -8.81 3.61 7.41
C ALA A 239 -9.00 5.13 7.47
N MET A 240 -7.91 5.90 7.58
CA MET A 240 -7.96 7.39 7.60
C MET A 240 -8.36 7.99 6.25
N GLU A 241 -7.85 7.44 5.15
CA GLU A 241 -8.10 7.95 3.79
C GLU A 241 -9.43 7.46 3.20
N MET A 242 -9.96 6.35 3.71
CA MET A 242 -11.13 5.64 3.16
C MET A 242 -12.40 6.49 3.17
N ASN A 243 -13.09 6.58 2.03
CA ASN A 243 -14.50 6.92 1.99
C ASN A 243 -15.31 5.64 2.24
N VAL A 244 -15.87 5.53 3.45
CA VAL A 244 -16.56 4.31 3.90
C VAL A 244 -17.76 3.96 3.04
N GLU A 245 -18.56 4.96 2.62
CA GLU A 245 -19.77 4.75 1.82
C GLU A 245 -19.41 4.16 0.43
N GLU A 246 -18.40 4.71 -0.21
CA GLU A 246 -17.92 4.23 -1.51
C GLU A 246 -17.35 2.82 -1.43
N VAL A 247 -16.53 2.53 -0.40
CA VAL A 247 -15.93 1.19 -0.22
C VAL A 247 -17.03 0.15 0.03
N VAL A 248 -18.03 0.48 0.85
CA VAL A 248 -19.19 -0.40 1.10
C VAL A 248 -19.96 -0.66 -0.20
N GLU A 249 -20.21 0.37 -1.01
CA GLU A 249 -20.95 0.20 -2.27
C GLU A 249 -20.14 -0.59 -3.31
N ARG A 250 -18.83 -0.37 -3.41
CA ARG A 250 -17.94 -1.19 -4.25
C ARG A 250 -17.97 -2.67 -3.84
N ARG A 251 -17.89 -2.96 -2.54
CA ARG A 251 -17.98 -4.35 -2.02
C ARG A 251 -19.34 -4.98 -2.31
N ARG A 252 -20.44 -4.22 -2.16
CA ARG A 252 -21.78 -4.67 -2.53
C ARG A 252 -21.91 -4.94 -4.03
N THR A 253 -21.35 -4.07 -4.86
CA THR A 253 -21.39 -4.26 -6.33
C THR A 253 -20.59 -5.50 -6.73
N ALA A 254 -19.39 -5.71 -6.15
CA ALA A 254 -18.61 -6.93 -6.39
C ALA A 254 -19.37 -8.18 -5.92
N PHE A 255 -20.02 -8.14 -4.77
CA PHE A 255 -20.86 -9.23 -4.28
C PHE A 255 -22.02 -9.54 -5.25
N ARG A 256 -22.75 -8.50 -5.73
CA ARG A 256 -23.83 -8.69 -6.73
C ARG A 256 -23.33 -9.36 -8.01
N ILE A 257 -22.14 -9.00 -8.48
CA ILE A 257 -21.50 -9.66 -9.63
C ILE A 257 -21.33 -11.15 -9.36
N MET A 258 -20.74 -11.51 -8.21
CA MET A 258 -20.51 -12.91 -7.82
C MET A 258 -21.82 -13.68 -7.66
N GLU A 259 -22.81 -13.10 -6.98
CA GLU A 259 -24.12 -13.71 -6.77
C GLU A 259 -24.85 -14.00 -8.07
N ARG A 260 -24.89 -13.01 -9.00
CA ARG A 260 -25.53 -13.18 -10.32
C ARG A 260 -24.78 -14.18 -11.20
N ALA A 261 -23.45 -14.16 -11.16
CA ALA A 261 -22.64 -15.12 -11.88
C ALA A 261 -22.87 -16.55 -11.35
N ALA A 262 -22.91 -16.75 -10.04
CA ALA A 262 -23.20 -18.04 -9.42
C ALA A 262 -24.59 -18.59 -9.75
N ARG A 263 -25.60 -17.71 -9.88
CA ARG A 263 -26.96 -18.11 -10.25
C ARG A 263 -27.21 -18.15 -11.75
N ALA A 264 -26.26 -17.75 -12.57
CA ALA A 264 -26.39 -17.59 -14.03
C ALA A 264 -27.63 -16.79 -14.43
N GLN A 265 -27.94 -15.72 -13.72
CA GLN A 265 -29.17 -14.93 -13.89
C GLN A 265 -28.86 -13.43 -14.01
N GLY A 266 -29.77 -12.71 -14.68
CA GLY A 266 -29.71 -11.25 -14.73
C GLY A 266 -28.53 -10.70 -15.52
N PHE A 267 -28.18 -11.27 -16.66
CA PHE A 267 -27.00 -10.88 -17.47
C PHE A 267 -26.92 -9.37 -17.77
N SER A 268 -28.04 -8.71 -18.02
CA SER A 268 -28.05 -7.25 -18.27
C SER A 268 -27.54 -6.47 -17.05
N GLN A 269 -28.04 -6.83 -15.84
CA GLN A 269 -27.60 -6.21 -14.60
C GLN A 269 -26.18 -6.64 -14.22
N LEU A 270 -25.78 -7.89 -14.52
CA LEU A 270 -24.44 -8.38 -14.30
C LEU A 270 -23.40 -7.52 -15.03
N PHE A 271 -23.61 -7.27 -16.33
CA PHE A 271 -22.72 -6.43 -17.13
C PHE A 271 -22.84 -4.93 -16.79
N ALA A 272 -23.98 -4.47 -16.25
CA ALA A 272 -24.08 -3.13 -15.70
C ALA A 272 -23.22 -2.96 -14.44
N ASP A 273 -23.22 -3.94 -13.53
CA ASP A 273 -22.39 -3.92 -12.32
C ASP A 273 -20.90 -4.04 -12.66
N THR A 274 -20.50 -4.90 -13.61
CA THR A 274 -19.08 -4.97 -14.05
C THR A 274 -18.64 -3.66 -14.70
N ALA A 275 -19.52 -3.00 -15.49
CA ALA A 275 -19.24 -1.70 -16.08
C ALA A 275 -19.10 -0.59 -15.01
N ALA A 276 -19.90 -0.64 -13.94
CA ALA A 276 -19.78 0.31 -12.83
C ALA A 276 -18.41 0.22 -12.16
N LEU A 277 -17.97 -0.99 -11.78
CA LEU A 277 -16.62 -1.18 -11.22
C LEU A 277 -15.51 -0.96 -12.25
N GLY A 278 -15.73 -1.33 -13.50
CA GLY A 278 -14.77 -1.19 -14.59
C GLY A 278 -14.43 0.28 -14.91
N LYS A 279 -15.41 1.18 -14.81
CA LYS A 279 -15.27 2.62 -15.08
C LYS A 279 -14.92 3.45 -13.86
N ASP A 280 -14.91 2.86 -12.68
CA ASP A 280 -14.52 3.55 -11.45
C ASP A 280 -13.06 4.04 -11.55
N ARG A 281 -12.87 5.37 -11.59
CA ARG A 281 -11.56 6.01 -11.73
C ARG A 281 -10.87 6.24 -10.39
N GLU A 282 -11.60 6.15 -9.31
CA GLU A 282 -11.08 6.39 -7.95
C GLU A 282 -10.38 5.16 -7.39
N SER A 283 -10.78 3.96 -7.83
CA SER A 283 -10.14 2.70 -7.42
C SER A 283 -9.11 2.21 -8.42
N SER A 284 -8.01 1.69 -7.92
CA SER A 284 -7.05 0.96 -8.74
C SER A 284 -7.61 -0.43 -9.12
N SER A 285 -7.05 -1.05 -10.16
CA SER A 285 -7.41 -2.43 -10.52
C SER A 285 -7.05 -3.41 -9.41
N GLU A 286 -5.95 -3.16 -8.70
CA GLU A 286 -5.50 -3.95 -7.56
C GLU A 286 -6.48 -3.90 -6.38
N GLU A 287 -7.06 -2.73 -6.10
CA GLU A 287 -8.08 -2.58 -5.06
C GLU A 287 -9.36 -3.35 -5.39
N ILE A 288 -9.83 -3.28 -6.63
CA ILE A 288 -11.02 -4.04 -7.07
C ILE A 288 -10.77 -5.54 -7.00
N VAL A 289 -9.64 -6.01 -7.50
CA VAL A 289 -9.23 -7.42 -7.39
C VAL A 289 -9.15 -7.85 -5.93
N GLY A 290 -8.59 -7.01 -5.05
CA GLY A 290 -8.54 -7.25 -3.61
C GLY A 290 -9.92 -7.43 -2.98
N ILE A 291 -10.94 -6.68 -3.42
CA ILE A 291 -12.33 -6.85 -2.95
C ILE A 291 -12.85 -8.24 -3.32
N PHE A 292 -12.63 -8.70 -4.56
CA PHE A 292 -13.06 -10.05 -4.97
C PHE A 292 -12.35 -11.15 -4.17
N TYR A 293 -11.03 -11.05 -3.96
CA TYR A 293 -10.31 -12.01 -3.11
C TYR A 293 -10.83 -12.03 -1.67
N GLY A 294 -11.15 -10.87 -1.09
CA GLY A 294 -11.74 -10.78 0.24
C GLY A 294 -13.09 -11.49 0.33
N LEU A 295 -13.98 -11.29 -0.65
CA LEU A 295 -15.27 -11.97 -0.73
C LEU A 295 -15.14 -13.48 -0.97
N LEU A 296 -14.19 -13.89 -1.82
CA LEU A 296 -13.93 -15.31 -2.10
C LEU A 296 -13.30 -16.02 -0.91
N SER A 297 -12.44 -15.34 -0.14
CA SER A 297 -11.90 -15.85 1.12
C SER A 297 -13.02 -16.12 2.12
N ASP A 298 -13.94 -15.17 2.29
CA ASP A 298 -15.10 -15.34 3.18
C ASP A 298 -16.00 -16.49 2.73
N LEU A 299 -16.26 -16.61 1.41
CA LEU A 299 -17.04 -17.74 0.87
C LEU A 299 -16.34 -19.08 1.07
N LEU A 300 -15.02 -19.14 0.92
CA LEU A 300 -14.25 -20.37 1.16
C LEU A 300 -14.34 -20.82 2.60
N GLU A 301 -14.23 -19.88 3.56
CA GLU A 301 -14.41 -20.18 4.99
C GLU A 301 -15.81 -20.69 5.30
N LEU A 302 -16.85 -20.06 4.74
CA LEU A 302 -18.24 -20.46 4.93
C LEU A 302 -18.57 -21.82 4.30
N THR A 303 -18.06 -22.11 3.10
CA THR A 303 -18.29 -23.38 2.41
C THR A 303 -17.49 -24.54 3.00
N SER A 304 -16.35 -24.25 3.68
CA SER A 304 -15.55 -25.27 4.38
C SER A 304 -16.13 -25.74 5.72
N GLY A 305 -17.23 -25.13 6.19
CA GLY A 305 -17.89 -25.51 7.44
C GLY A 305 -17.15 -25.09 8.70
N MET A 306 -16.34 -24.06 8.67
CA MET A 306 -15.69 -23.49 9.86
C MET A 306 -16.71 -23.03 10.88
N LYS A 307 -16.55 -23.43 12.15
CA LYS A 307 -17.50 -23.12 13.24
C LYS A 307 -17.60 -21.63 13.62
N SER A 308 -16.60 -20.83 13.29
CA SER A 308 -16.56 -19.39 13.60
C SER A 308 -15.68 -18.69 12.55
N PRO A 309 -16.20 -18.44 11.33
CA PRO A 309 -15.42 -17.77 10.29
C PRO A 309 -15.14 -16.33 10.69
N LEU A 310 -13.91 -15.89 10.51
CA LEU A 310 -13.50 -14.49 10.70
C LEU A 310 -13.66 -13.72 9.38
N LEU A 311 -14.90 -13.29 9.10
CA LEU A 311 -15.21 -12.63 7.84
C LEU A 311 -14.52 -11.26 7.69
N ARG A 312 -13.91 -11.05 6.54
CA ARG A 312 -13.33 -9.76 6.11
C ARG A 312 -14.41 -8.76 5.72
N ASN A 313 -15.59 -9.27 5.31
CA ASN A 313 -16.74 -8.48 4.89
C ASN A 313 -17.97 -8.74 5.81
N PRO A 314 -17.90 -8.42 7.10
CA PRO A 314 -18.96 -8.72 8.04
C PRO A 314 -20.24 -7.91 7.78
N ASN A 315 -20.15 -6.80 7.06
CA ASN A 315 -21.30 -6.03 6.58
C ASN A 315 -22.11 -6.77 5.49
N LEU A 316 -21.56 -7.83 4.89
CA LEU A 316 -22.20 -8.71 3.91
C LEU A 316 -22.36 -10.16 4.42
N ALA A 317 -22.22 -10.38 5.74
CA ALA A 317 -22.20 -11.73 6.31
C ALA A 317 -23.44 -12.55 5.94
N ARG A 318 -24.64 -11.98 6.06
CA ARG A 318 -25.91 -12.68 5.75
C ARG A 318 -26.03 -13.02 4.27
N GLU A 319 -25.63 -12.11 3.40
CA GLU A 319 -25.62 -12.29 1.96
C GLU A 319 -24.62 -13.36 1.56
N LEU A 320 -23.41 -13.34 2.14
CA LEU A 320 -22.37 -14.36 1.91
C LEU A 320 -22.81 -15.75 2.41
N GLU A 321 -23.44 -15.85 3.59
CA GLU A 321 -24.04 -17.10 4.08
C GLU A 321 -25.12 -17.63 3.14
N GLY A 322 -25.92 -16.73 2.54
CA GLY A 322 -26.91 -17.07 1.54
C GLY A 322 -26.30 -17.65 0.27
N LEU A 323 -25.23 -17.01 -0.23
CA LEU A 323 -24.50 -17.45 -1.42
C LEU A 323 -23.74 -18.76 -1.17
N ALA A 324 -23.11 -18.92 0.00
CA ALA A 324 -22.37 -20.13 0.38
C ALA A 324 -23.23 -21.41 0.39
N LYS A 325 -24.56 -21.28 0.56
CA LYS A 325 -25.51 -22.41 0.45
C LYS A 325 -25.80 -22.84 -1.00
N SER A 326 -25.53 -21.95 -1.96
CA SER A 326 -25.83 -22.17 -3.39
C SER A 326 -24.59 -22.52 -4.21
N VAL A 327 -23.40 -22.34 -3.67
CA VAL A 327 -22.12 -22.65 -4.35
C VAL A 327 -21.34 -23.69 -3.57
N ASP A 328 -20.49 -24.44 -4.26
CA ASP A 328 -19.53 -25.37 -3.67
C ASP A 328 -18.10 -24.79 -3.68
N SER A 329 -17.18 -25.45 -2.99
CA SER A 329 -15.77 -25.06 -2.99
C SER A 329 -15.16 -25.07 -4.40
N GLY A 330 -15.64 -25.95 -5.29
CA GLY A 330 -15.21 -26.01 -6.68
C GLY A 330 -15.56 -24.72 -7.45
N TRP A 331 -16.76 -24.15 -7.21
CA TRP A 331 -17.12 -22.86 -7.78
C TRP A 331 -16.21 -21.75 -7.26
N VAL A 332 -15.91 -21.75 -5.94
CA VAL A 332 -15.03 -20.74 -5.32
C VAL A 332 -13.63 -20.79 -5.92
N PHE A 333 -13.06 -21.98 -6.14
CA PHE A 333 -11.74 -22.10 -6.78
C PHE A 333 -11.73 -21.60 -8.23
N ARG A 334 -12.75 -21.92 -9.02
CA ARG A 334 -12.89 -21.37 -10.38
C ARG A 334 -13.03 -19.84 -10.37
N ALA A 335 -13.73 -19.30 -9.37
CA ALA A 335 -13.86 -17.85 -9.21
C ALA A 335 -12.51 -17.20 -8.86
N ILE A 336 -11.69 -17.83 -8.02
CA ILE A 336 -10.31 -17.39 -7.73
C ILE A 336 -9.47 -17.37 -9.01
N GLU A 337 -9.48 -18.45 -9.80
CA GLU A 337 -8.76 -18.51 -11.08
C GLU A 337 -9.19 -17.41 -12.05
N ALA A 338 -10.49 -17.12 -12.14
CA ALA A 338 -11.01 -16.06 -12.99
C ALA A 338 -10.60 -14.66 -12.49
N VAL A 339 -10.50 -14.45 -11.18
CA VAL A 339 -9.96 -13.20 -10.59
C VAL A 339 -8.46 -13.09 -10.83
N ASP A 340 -7.69 -14.19 -10.78
CA ASP A 340 -6.26 -14.24 -11.11
C ASP A 340 -6.00 -13.80 -12.55
N GLU A 341 -6.88 -14.16 -13.49
CA GLU A 341 -6.81 -13.70 -14.88
C GLU A 341 -7.01 -12.18 -14.98
N VAL A 342 -7.99 -11.62 -14.24
CA VAL A 342 -8.20 -10.17 -14.17
C VAL A 342 -6.97 -9.46 -13.59
N ALA A 343 -6.40 -9.98 -12.51
CA ALA A 343 -5.20 -9.46 -11.87
C ALA A 343 -3.99 -9.45 -12.82
N SER A 344 -3.81 -10.56 -13.55
CA SER A 344 -2.75 -10.70 -14.55
C SER A 344 -2.94 -9.74 -15.73
N GLY A 345 -4.18 -9.58 -16.18
CA GLY A 345 -4.57 -8.61 -17.20
C GLY A 345 -4.28 -7.17 -16.80
N ALA A 346 -4.59 -6.80 -15.55
CA ALA A 346 -4.32 -5.48 -15.00
C ALA A 346 -2.83 -5.13 -15.02
N ARG A 347 -1.95 -6.09 -14.71
CA ARG A 347 -0.48 -5.92 -14.79
C ARG A 347 0.00 -5.68 -16.21
N ARG A 348 -0.73 -6.15 -17.23
CA ARG A 348 -0.45 -5.97 -18.66
C ARG A 348 -1.16 -4.77 -19.27
N ASN A 349 -1.78 -3.90 -18.46
CA ASN A 349 -2.57 -2.74 -18.90
C ASN A 349 -3.79 -3.11 -19.77
N LEU A 350 -4.37 -4.30 -19.60
CA LEU A 350 -5.60 -4.65 -20.26
C LEU A 350 -6.78 -3.84 -19.69
N ASN A 351 -7.80 -3.65 -20.52
CA ASN A 351 -9.00 -2.92 -20.09
C ASN A 351 -9.69 -3.65 -18.94
N ARG A 352 -9.79 -2.98 -17.79
CA ARG A 352 -10.36 -3.52 -16.56
C ARG A 352 -11.80 -3.99 -16.73
N GLN A 353 -12.64 -3.21 -17.41
CA GLN A 353 -14.03 -3.59 -17.68
C GLN A 353 -14.12 -4.89 -18.45
N LEU A 354 -13.35 -5.04 -19.55
CA LEU A 354 -13.31 -6.27 -20.32
C LEU A 354 -12.85 -7.47 -19.50
N GLY A 355 -11.87 -7.28 -18.59
CA GLY A 355 -11.44 -8.32 -17.66
C GLY A 355 -12.56 -8.77 -16.72
N LEU A 356 -13.30 -7.82 -16.12
CA LEU A 356 -14.45 -8.12 -15.26
C LEU A 356 -15.60 -8.76 -16.01
N ASP A 357 -15.89 -8.33 -17.25
CA ASP A 357 -16.91 -8.92 -18.09
C ASP A 357 -16.56 -10.38 -18.45
N ALA A 358 -15.31 -10.65 -18.81
CA ALA A 358 -14.82 -12.01 -19.10
C ALA A 358 -14.89 -12.93 -17.87
N MET A 359 -14.46 -12.44 -16.69
CA MET A 359 -14.60 -13.14 -15.42
C MET A 359 -16.04 -13.50 -15.13
N ALA A 360 -16.96 -12.54 -15.21
CA ALA A 360 -18.37 -12.76 -14.93
C ALA A 360 -19.00 -13.78 -15.91
N ALA A 361 -18.67 -13.69 -17.20
CA ALA A 361 -19.14 -14.61 -18.21
C ALA A 361 -18.60 -16.05 -18.00
N SER A 362 -17.33 -16.22 -17.64
CA SER A 362 -16.73 -17.53 -17.40
C SER A 362 -17.38 -18.25 -16.22
N LEU A 363 -17.71 -17.51 -15.15
CA LEU A 363 -18.37 -18.06 -13.97
C LEU A 363 -19.84 -18.50 -14.26
N CYS A 364 -20.56 -17.79 -15.15
CA CYS A 364 -21.87 -18.21 -15.60
C CYS A 364 -21.83 -19.47 -16.48
N ALA A 365 -20.83 -19.62 -17.35
CA ALA A 365 -20.74 -20.73 -18.30
C ALA A 365 -20.42 -22.09 -17.63
N SER A 366 -19.85 -22.09 -16.42
CA SER A 366 -19.45 -23.31 -15.72
C SER A 366 -20.63 -24.16 -15.22
N GLU A 367 -21.83 -23.61 -15.03
CA GLU A 367 -23.02 -24.37 -14.62
C GLU A 367 -23.67 -25.15 -15.77
N THR A 368 -23.59 -24.67 -17.00
CA THR A 368 -24.21 -25.33 -18.17
C THR A 368 -23.56 -26.68 -18.48
N LYS A 369 -22.29 -26.93 -18.09
CA LYS A 369 -21.62 -28.22 -18.29
C LYS A 369 -21.98 -29.29 -17.25
N SER A 370 -22.35 -28.88 -16.02
CA SER A 370 -22.73 -29.82 -14.95
C SER A 370 -24.12 -30.44 -15.14
N THR A 371 -25.05 -29.71 -15.74
CA THR A 371 -26.42 -30.20 -16.03
C THR A 371 -26.50 -31.09 -17.27
N ALA A 372 -25.58 -30.95 -18.23
CA ALA A 372 -25.53 -31.81 -19.44
C ALA A 372 -24.95 -33.22 -19.19
N SER A 373 -24.22 -33.43 -18.09
CA SER A 373 -23.64 -34.72 -17.71
C SER A 373 -24.52 -35.59 -16.79
N ARG A 374 -25.75 -35.10 -16.45
CA ARG A 374 -26.71 -35.84 -15.62
C ARG A 374 -28.02 -36.18 -16.35
N ARG A 375 -28.00 -36.26 -17.68
CA ARG A 375 -29.09 -36.86 -18.46
C ARG A 375 -28.61 -38.09 -19.24
#